data_003912aed5713ec8c24b096cabe9d30c
#
_entry.id   003912aed5713ec8c24b096cabe9d30c
#
_cell.length_a   1.000
_cell.length_b   1.000
_cell.length_c   1.000
_cell.angle_alpha   90.00
_cell.angle_beta   90.00
_cell.angle_gamma   90.00
#
_symmetry.space_group_name_H-M   'P 1'
#
loop_
_entity.id
_entity.type
_entity.pdbx_description
1 polymer ?
#
loop_
_entity_poly.entity_id
_entity_poly.type
_entity_poly.pdbx_seq_one_letter_code
_entity_poly.pdbx_strand_id
1 'polypeptide(L)'
;MKKYIEIGCLLVMVFIAGCIDDKGNYDYISSGEVFPVKISGLDSSFNCLVGDLLQLTPVVTGIEGERNLKYTWFLYRRGIAYSVEDTLCHTKDLKWLVNCDVNNYSLLFEVRDTVRDLFSKKTLDLTVNTAYSTGWFVLEDDGMNTDVDMLEGGKTTENLMEIFGSGRMEGKAKKIVFKERHPQEVENVDGTVKKEYKKAFTIISEKDMRVYDAQNMGILKYRNDCFYEIPENLRPLNVATESVSDEVNVDGKFYLRSSGNIGKFGYPMMGIDGTENYRIFEEGVLYSQFCYLWEEVTGSFVHAYMGNSRFNL
;
A
#
# COMPACT_ATOMS: atom_id res chain seq x y z
N MET A 1 -21.18 -25.99 -68.06
CA MET A 1 -21.18 -26.15 -66.61
C MET A 1 -20.15 -27.19 -66.11
N LYS A 2 -20.03 -28.37 -66.67
CA LYS A 2 -19.04 -29.41 -66.27
C LYS A 2 -17.57 -28.89 -66.26
N LYS A 3 -17.13 -28.18 -67.29
CA LYS A 3 -15.75 -27.67 -67.38
C LYS A 3 -15.36 -26.68 -66.28
N TYR A 4 -16.29 -25.86 -65.78
CA TYR A 4 -16.02 -24.91 -64.69
C TYR A 4 -15.95 -25.58 -63.32
N ILE A 5 -16.67 -26.71 -63.18
CA ILE A 5 -16.60 -27.51 -61.93
C ILE A 5 -15.25 -28.23 -61.86
N GLU A 6 -14.74 -28.77 -62.94
CA GLU A 6 -13.43 -29.43 -62.99
C GLU A 6 -12.27 -28.47 -62.72
N ILE A 7 -12.34 -27.24 -63.24
CA ILE A 7 -11.35 -26.19 -62.99
C ILE A 7 -11.45 -25.71 -61.52
N GLY A 8 -12.64 -25.57 -60.97
CA GLY A 8 -12.84 -25.22 -59.57
C GLY A 8 -12.30 -26.28 -58.59
N CYS A 9 -12.52 -27.58 -58.88
CA CYS A 9 -11.97 -28.67 -58.10
C CYS A 9 -10.43 -28.74 -58.20
N LEU A 10 -9.85 -28.45 -59.39
CA LEU A 10 -8.39 -28.44 -59.56
C LEU A 10 -7.75 -27.27 -58.79
N LEU A 11 -8.37 -26.09 -58.75
CA LEU A 11 -7.93 -24.94 -57.95
C LEU A 11 -7.99 -25.22 -56.44
N VAL A 12 -9.04 -25.87 -55.95
CA VAL A 12 -9.18 -26.24 -54.53
C VAL A 12 -8.11 -27.27 -54.16
N MET A 13 -7.80 -28.24 -55.00
CA MET A 13 -6.73 -29.22 -54.74
C MET A 13 -5.34 -28.56 -54.65
N VAL A 14 -5.07 -27.51 -55.41
CA VAL A 14 -3.79 -26.79 -55.34
C VAL A 14 -3.66 -26.03 -54.01
N PHE A 15 -4.75 -25.53 -53.47
CA PHE A 15 -4.75 -24.88 -52.16
C PHE A 15 -4.60 -25.86 -50.98
N ILE A 16 -5.02 -27.10 -51.15
CA ILE A 16 -4.90 -28.11 -50.09
C ILE A 16 -3.49 -28.75 -50.10
N ALA A 17 -2.82 -28.79 -51.24
CA ALA A 17 -1.44 -29.29 -51.39
C ALA A 17 -0.38 -28.28 -50.86
N GLY A 18 -0.79 -27.08 -50.53
CA GLY A 18 0.07 -26.03 -49.96
C GLY A 18 0.31 -26.11 -48.45
N CYS A 19 -0.24 -27.11 -47.74
CA CYS A 19 0.30 -27.49 -46.44
C CYS A 19 1.65 -28.17 -46.71
N ILE A 20 2.70 -27.36 -46.81
CA ILE A 20 4.07 -27.84 -46.66
C ILE A 20 4.05 -28.42 -45.23
N ASP A 21 4.15 -29.76 -45.19
CA ASP A 21 4.51 -30.47 -43.97
C ASP A 21 5.87 -29.88 -43.57
N ASP A 22 5.85 -28.84 -42.76
CA ASP A 22 7.06 -28.34 -42.13
C ASP A 22 7.55 -29.50 -41.24
N LYS A 23 8.28 -30.39 -41.89
CA LYS A 23 9.09 -31.39 -41.18
C LYS A 23 10.21 -30.61 -40.53
N GLY A 24 9.79 -29.76 -39.55
CA GLY A 24 10.69 -28.98 -38.75
C GLY A 24 11.74 -29.88 -38.14
N ASN A 25 12.81 -30.04 -38.90
CA ASN A 25 14.03 -30.64 -38.38
C ASN A 25 14.76 -29.56 -37.55
N TYR A 26 13.99 -28.91 -36.70
CA TYR A 26 14.52 -27.99 -35.70
C TYR A 26 14.95 -28.83 -34.52
N ASP A 27 16.24 -29.17 -34.49
CA ASP A 27 16.88 -29.57 -33.25
C ASP A 27 16.85 -28.39 -32.32
N TYR A 28 15.75 -28.27 -31.53
CA TYR A 28 15.62 -27.24 -30.52
C TYR A 28 16.64 -27.50 -29.42
N ILE A 29 17.74 -26.79 -29.48
CA ILE A 29 18.71 -26.78 -28.39
C ILE A 29 18.01 -26.06 -27.20
N SER A 30 17.99 -26.71 -26.07
CA SER A 30 17.38 -26.10 -24.87
C SER A 30 18.09 -24.77 -24.53
N SER A 31 17.37 -23.81 -24.01
CA SER A 31 17.95 -22.51 -23.62
C SER A 31 19.12 -22.69 -22.63
N GLY A 32 19.08 -23.73 -21.80
CA GLY A 32 20.15 -24.09 -20.88
C GLY A 32 21.41 -24.64 -21.56
N GLU A 33 21.30 -25.22 -22.75
CA GLU A 33 22.45 -25.67 -23.54
C GLU A 33 23.08 -24.51 -24.34
N VAL A 34 22.24 -23.59 -24.84
CA VAL A 34 22.69 -22.40 -25.58
C VAL A 34 23.37 -21.38 -24.64
N PHE A 35 22.82 -21.21 -23.46
CA PHE A 35 23.34 -20.31 -22.42
C PHE A 35 23.36 -21.00 -21.05
N PRO A 36 24.35 -21.87 -20.78
CA PRO A 36 24.40 -22.74 -19.60
C PRO A 36 24.73 -21.99 -18.29
N VAL A 37 24.47 -20.69 -18.26
CA VAL A 37 24.72 -19.88 -17.05
C VAL A 37 23.73 -20.24 -15.96
N LYS A 38 24.29 -20.70 -14.83
CA LYS A 38 23.54 -21.00 -13.61
C LYS A 38 23.83 -19.94 -12.56
N ILE A 39 22.76 -19.45 -11.92
CA ILE A 39 22.81 -18.47 -10.83
C ILE A 39 22.45 -19.21 -9.55
N SER A 40 23.35 -19.20 -8.57
CA SER A 40 23.19 -19.84 -7.25
C SER A 40 23.76 -18.95 -6.14
N GLY A 41 23.74 -19.40 -4.89
CA GLY A 41 24.26 -18.64 -3.75
C GLY A 41 23.35 -17.50 -3.30
N LEU A 42 22.07 -17.53 -3.71
CA LEU A 42 21.07 -16.56 -3.31
C LEU A 42 19.84 -17.29 -2.72
N ASP A 43 19.42 -16.88 -1.55
CA ASP A 43 18.16 -17.35 -0.97
C ASP A 43 16.98 -16.90 -1.81
N SER A 44 15.86 -17.58 -1.66
CA SER A 44 14.64 -17.26 -2.44
C SER A 44 13.90 -16.04 -1.90
N SER A 45 14.14 -15.67 -0.65
CA SER A 45 13.45 -14.54 0.02
C SER A 45 14.36 -13.85 1.04
N PHE A 46 14.16 -12.55 1.18
CA PHE A 46 14.84 -11.68 2.13
C PHE A 46 13.85 -10.78 2.84
N ASN A 47 14.10 -10.52 4.11
CA ASN A 47 13.44 -9.48 4.89
C ASN A 47 14.49 -8.45 5.31
N CYS A 48 14.22 -7.18 5.10
CA CYS A 48 15.09 -6.09 5.52
C CYS A 48 14.27 -4.89 5.98
N LEU A 49 14.91 -3.99 6.70
CA LEU A 49 14.33 -2.73 7.12
C LEU A 49 14.77 -1.61 6.16
N VAL A 50 13.94 -0.58 6.06
CA VAL A 50 14.37 0.68 5.43
C VAL A 50 15.60 1.20 6.19
N GLY A 51 16.65 1.53 5.46
CA GLY A 51 17.93 1.95 6.01
C GLY A 51 18.95 0.82 6.19
N ASP A 52 18.57 -0.45 6.03
CA ASP A 52 19.51 -1.57 6.06
C ASP A 52 20.44 -1.57 4.84
N LEU A 53 21.63 -2.08 5.02
CA LEU A 53 22.57 -2.34 3.93
C LEU A 53 22.41 -3.79 3.45
N LEU A 54 21.66 -4.00 2.36
CA LEU A 54 21.50 -5.32 1.75
C LEU A 54 22.74 -5.65 0.90
N GLN A 55 23.40 -6.76 1.20
CA GLN A 55 24.56 -7.25 0.46
C GLN A 55 24.31 -8.68 -0.03
N LEU A 56 24.38 -8.88 -1.35
CA LEU A 56 24.17 -10.19 -1.99
C LEU A 56 25.31 -10.49 -2.95
N THR A 57 25.86 -11.71 -2.86
CA THR A 57 26.96 -12.16 -3.70
C THR A 57 26.57 -13.43 -4.46
N PRO A 58 25.98 -13.30 -5.64
CA PRO A 58 25.56 -14.45 -6.44
C PRO A 58 26.76 -15.22 -6.97
N VAL A 59 26.62 -16.55 -7.03
CA VAL A 59 27.57 -17.44 -7.69
C VAL A 59 27.05 -17.71 -9.11
N VAL A 60 27.82 -17.30 -10.09
CA VAL A 60 27.52 -17.48 -11.51
C VAL A 60 28.50 -18.52 -12.08
N THR A 61 27.96 -19.64 -12.58
CA THR A 61 28.72 -20.77 -13.15
C THR A 61 28.22 -21.14 -14.54
N GLY A 62 28.92 -22.07 -15.23
CA GLY A 62 28.56 -22.51 -16.59
C GLY A 62 29.07 -21.57 -17.68
N ILE A 63 30.06 -20.73 -17.36
CA ILE A 63 30.67 -19.79 -18.30
C ILE A 63 31.88 -20.49 -18.91
N GLU A 64 31.77 -20.86 -20.18
CA GLU A 64 32.89 -21.40 -20.97
C GLU A 64 33.29 -20.40 -22.05
N GLY A 65 34.59 -20.15 -22.18
CA GLY A 65 35.18 -19.24 -23.18
C GLY A 65 35.08 -17.76 -22.81
N GLU A 66 35.62 -16.91 -23.71
CA GLU A 66 35.52 -15.44 -23.56
C GLU A 66 34.09 -14.96 -23.77
N ARG A 67 33.50 -14.38 -22.73
CA ARG A 67 32.14 -13.83 -22.76
C ARG A 67 32.11 -12.45 -22.12
N ASN A 68 31.43 -11.52 -22.79
CA ASN A 68 31.16 -10.20 -22.24
C ASN A 68 29.86 -10.24 -21.45
N LEU A 69 29.94 -10.60 -20.19
CA LEU A 69 28.78 -10.63 -19.30
C LEU A 69 28.52 -9.24 -18.71
N LYS A 70 27.26 -8.84 -18.74
CA LYS A 70 26.72 -7.72 -17.96
C LYS A 70 25.82 -8.24 -16.88
N TYR A 71 25.88 -7.60 -15.74
CA TYR A 71 25.06 -7.89 -14.58
C TYR A 71 24.14 -6.72 -14.33
N THR A 72 22.89 -6.98 -13.95
CA THR A 72 21.98 -5.93 -13.57
C THR A 72 21.05 -6.43 -12.47
N TRP A 73 20.84 -5.59 -11.47
CA TRP A 73 19.86 -5.78 -10.43
C TRP A 73 18.70 -4.83 -10.61
N PHE A 74 17.48 -5.38 -10.62
CA PHE A 74 16.24 -4.63 -10.75
C PHE A 74 15.36 -4.85 -9.53
N LEU A 75 14.64 -3.81 -9.15
CA LEU A 75 13.63 -3.83 -8.10
C LEU A 75 12.25 -3.63 -8.72
N TYR A 76 11.35 -4.59 -8.51
CA TYR A 76 9.96 -4.54 -8.98
C TYR A 76 9.02 -4.54 -7.81
N ARG A 77 8.07 -3.61 -7.77
CA ARG A 77 6.98 -3.64 -6.80
C ARG A 77 5.98 -4.74 -7.15
N ARG A 78 5.60 -5.57 -6.18
CA ARG A 78 4.59 -6.61 -6.39
C ARG A 78 3.19 -6.00 -6.55
N GLY A 79 2.36 -6.66 -7.35
CA GLY A 79 0.98 -6.24 -7.60
C GLY A 79 0.81 -5.19 -8.71
N ILE A 80 1.91 -4.72 -9.30
CA ILE A 80 1.88 -3.84 -10.48
C ILE A 80 2.45 -4.62 -11.66
N ALA A 81 1.64 -4.87 -12.67
CA ALA A 81 2.08 -5.60 -13.84
C ALA A 81 3.09 -4.75 -14.66
N TYR A 82 4.28 -5.31 -14.91
CA TYR A 82 5.27 -4.81 -15.86
C TYR A 82 5.97 -3.47 -15.57
N SER A 83 5.89 -2.93 -14.37
CA SER A 83 6.70 -1.77 -14.03
C SER A 83 8.03 -2.17 -13.40
N VAL A 84 9.14 -1.74 -14.00
CA VAL A 84 10.45 -1.72 -13.33
C VAL A 84 10.42 -0.50 -12.41
N GLU A 85 10.49 -0.71 -11.10
CA GLU A 85 10.52 0.42 -10.18
C GLU A 85 11.88 1.10 -10.21
N ASP A 86 12.94 0.29 -10.19
CA ASP A 86 14.29 0.85 -10.20
C ASP A 86 15.34 -0.15 -10.70
N THR A 87 16.42 0.39 -11.26
CA THR A 87 17.67 -0.34 -11.55
C THR A 87 18.65 -0.01 -10.43
N LEU A 88 18.94 -0.98 -9.57
CA LEU A 88 19.74 -0.75 -8.38
C LEU A 88 21.24 -0.61 -8.69
N CYS A 89 21.78 -1.51 -9.54
CA CYS A 89 23.18 -1.44 -9.96
C CYS A 89 23.46 -2.36 -11.17
N HIS A 90 24.67 -2.19 -11.75
CA HIS A 90 25.21 -2.99 -12.86
C HIS A 90 26.42 -3.84 -12.48
N THR A 91 26.54 -4.18 -11.21
CA THR A 91 27.62 -5.03 -10.68
C THR A 91 27.10 -6.44 -10.40
N LYS A 92 28.03 -7.44 -10.39
CA LYS A 92 27.69 -8.80 -10.01
C LYS A 92 27.16 -8.85 -8.59
N ASP A 93 27.92 -8.26 -7.66
CA ASP A 93 27.54 -8.21 -6.25
C ASP A 93 26.65 -6.99 -5.99
N LEU A 94 25.54 -7.20 -5.30
CA LEU A 94 24.68 -6.12 -4.84
C LEU A 94 25.20 -5.56 -3.53
N LYS A 95 25.32 -4.25 -3.46
CA LYS A 95 25.50 -3.50 -2.22
C LYS A 95 24.57 -2.30 -2.28
N TRP A 96 23.42 -2.42 -1.60
CA TRP A 96 22.34 -1.44 -1.71
C TRP A 96 21.83 -1.03 -0.34
N LEU A 97 21.82 0.28 -0.10
CA LEU A 97 21.13 0.86 1.04
C LEU A 97 19.63 0.86 0.72
N VAL A 98 18.83 0.13 1.49
CA VAL A 98 17.38 -0.01 1.27
C VAL A 98 16.70 1.32 1.54
N ASN A 99 16.33 2.02 0.48
CA ASN A 99 15.72 3.36 0.51
C ASN A 99 14.35 3.44 -0.17
N CYS A 100 13.76 2.28 -0.45
CA CYS A 100 12.41 2.21 -1.00
C CYS A 100 11.35 2.12 0.11
N ASP A 101 10.09 2.35 -0.26
CA ASP A 101 8.95 2.28 0.66
C ASP A 101 8.76 0.87 1.24
N VAL A 102 8.09 0.80 2.39
CA VAL A 102 7.66 -0.48 2.98
C VAL A 102 6.68 -1.18 2.05
N ASN A 103 7.08 -2.32 1.52
CA ASN A 103 6.27 -3.11 0.61
C ASN A 103 6.89 -4.49 0.37
N ASN A 104 6.16 -5.32 -0.39
CA ASN A 104 6.68 -6.54 -0.98
C ASN A 104 7.19 -6.25 -2.38
N TYR A 105 8.43 -6.62 -2.62
CA TYR A 105 9.12 -6.43 -3.90
C TYR A 105 9.57 -7.77 -4.46
N SER A 106 9.88 -7.77 -5.75
CA SER A 106 10.67 -8.80 -6.41
C SER A 106 12.01 -8.20 -6.80
N LEU A 107 13.07 -8.74 -6.26
CA LEU A 107 14.45 -8.40 -6.61
C LEU A 107 14.91 -9.35 -7.73
N LEU A 108 15.28 -8.81 -8.88
CA LEU A 108 15.69 -9.59 -10.04
C LEU A 108 17.18 -9.38 -10.30
N PHE A 109 17.94 -10.47 -10.36
CA PHE A 109 19.30 -10.48 -10.85
C PHE A 109 19.35 -11.05 -12.27
N GLU A 110 19.83 -10.25 -13.23
CA GLU A 110 20.03 -10.64 -14.62
C GLU A 110 21.52 -10.74 -14.94
N VAL A 111 21.90 -11.83 -15.62
CA VAL A 111 23.20 -12.02 -16.24
C VAL A 111 22.99 -12.11 -17.75
N ARG A 112 23.55 -11.16 -18.50
CA ARG A 112 23.38 -11.04 -19.95
C ARG A 112 24.72 -11.18 -20.67
N ASP A 113 24.77 -12.06 -21.66
CA ASP A 113 25.85 -12.11 -22.67
C ASP A 113 25.54 -11.08 -23.77
N THR A 114 26.33 -10.02 -23.81
CA THR A 114 26.11 -8.91 -24.76
C THR A 114 26.52 -9.21 -26.19
N VAL A 115 27.26 -10.31 -26.42
CA VAL A 115 27.67 -10.73 -27.77
C VAL A 115 26.58 -11.55 -28.43
N ARG A 116 25.95 -12.44 -27.67
CA ARG A 116 24.91 -13.35 -28.17
C ARG A 116 23.49 -12.88 -27.87
N ASP A 117 23.32 -11.82 -27.07
CA ASP A 117 22.07 -11.29 -26.57
C ASP A 117 21.19 -12.34 -25.83
N LEU A 118 21.86 -13.23 -25.09
CA LEU A 118 21.22 -14.24 -24.26
C LEU A 118 21.30 -13.84 -22.79
N PHE A 119 20.32 -14.23 -21.99
CA PHE A 119 20.32 -13.90 -20.58
C PHE A 119 19.79 -15.03 -19.70
N SER A 120 20.27 -15.07 -18.47
CA SER A 120 19.71 -15.84 -17.34
C SER A 120 19.29 -14.89 -16.24
N LYS A 121 18.22 -15.25 -15.52
CA LYS A 121 17.72 -14.42 -14.42
C LYS A 121 17.36 -15.26 -13.20
N LYS A 122 17.49 -14.66 -12.04
CA LYS A 122 17.03 -15.18 -10.75
C LYS A 122 16.17 -14.13 -10.09
N THR A 123 14.93 -14.49 -9.76
CA THR A 123 14.01 -13.64 -9.01
C THR A 123 13.99 -14.08 -7.55
N LEU A 124 14.02 -13.12 -6.66
CA LEU A 124 14.03 -13.27 -5.21
C LEU A 124 12.88 -12.45 -4.63
N ASP A 125 12.28 -12.95 -3.57
CA ASP A 125 11.25 -12.22 -2.83
C ASP A 125 11.93 -11.28 -1.83
N LEU A 126 11.56 -10.01 -1.86
CA LEU A 126 12.07 -9.02 -0.92
C LEU A 126 10.90 -8.37 -0.18
N THR A 127 10.87 -8.52 1.14
CA THR A 127 9.95 -7.79 2.01
C THR A 127 10.72 -6.67 2.71
N VAL A 128 10.34 -5.44 2.44
CA VAL A 128 10.91 -4.25 3.10
C VAL A 128 9.93 -3.79 4.16
N ASN A 129 10.40 -3.69 5.39
CA ASN A 129 9.67 -3.23 6.55
C ASN A 129 10.34 -2.00 7.17
N THR A 130 9.69 -1.37 8.13
CA THR A 130 10.36 -0.48 9.08
C THR A 130 10.49 -1.19 10.43
N ALA A 131 11.31 -0.68 11.30
CA ALA A 131 11.41 -1.16 12.68
C ALA A 131 10.06 -1.05 13.44
N TYR A 132 9.10 -0.31 12.88
CA TYR A 132 7.81 0.00 13.49
C TYR A 132 6.62 -0.55 12.67
N SER A 133 6.85 -1.45 11.72
CA SER A 133 5.79 -2.00 10.88
C SER A 133 5.13 -3.24 11.46
N THR A 134 5.70 -3.81 12.50
CA THR A 134 5.19 -5.02 13.18
C THR A 134 5.25 -4.78 14.68
N GLY A 135 4.19 -5.13 15.40
CA GLY A 135 4.12 -4.95 16.84
C GLY A 135 2.73 -4.55 17.33
N TRP A 136 2.63 -4.42 18.64
CA TRP A 136 1.43 -3.89 19.29
C TRP A 136 1.65 -2.43 19.60
N PHE A 137 0.75 -1.58 19.11
CA PHE A 137 0.75 -0.16 19.43
C PHE A 137 -0.21 0.06 20.58
N VAL A 138 0.29 0.65 21.64
CA VAL A 138 -0.44 0.93 22.86
C VAL A 138 -0.55 2.43 23.05
N LEU A 139 -1.77 2.93 23.06
CA LEU A 139 -2.04 4.34 23.37
C LEU A 139 -1.97 4.53 24.87
N GLU A 140 -1.19 5.51 25.31
CA GLU A 140 -0.98 5.83 26.73
C GLU A 140 -1.12 7.32 27.01
N ASP A 141 -1.23 7.70 28.28
CA ASP A 141 -1.14 9.09 28.73
C ASP A 141 -0.54 9.21 30.12
N ASP A 142 0.02 10.39 30.42
CA ASP A 142 0.53 10.78 31.73
C ASP A 142 -0.50 11.58 32.57
N GLY A 143 -1.76 11.60 32.13
CA GLY A 143 -2.84 12.39 32.73
C GLY A 143 -3.01 13.78 32.12
N MET A 144 -2.04 14.25 31.33
CA MET A 144 -2.05 15.56 30.65
C MET A 144 -1.78 15.43 29.14
N ASN A 145 -0.92 14.53 28.74
CA ASN A 145 -0.49 14.34 27.36
C ASN A 145 -0.56 12.87 26.96
N THR A 146 -0.91 12.62 25.72
CA THR A 146 -1.02 11.32 25.08
C THR A 146 0.20 11.01 24.25
N ASP A 147 0.67 9.76 24.29
CA ASP A 147 1.69 9.21 23.41
C ASP A 147 1.34 7.78 22.99
N VAL A 148 2.19 7.15 22.23
CA VAL A 148 2.05 5.77 21.76
C VAL A 148 3.32 5.01 22.06
N ASP A 149 3.16 3.85 22.68
CA ASP A 149 4.22 2.86 22.85
C ASP A 149 4.09 1.74 21.83
N MET A 150 5.19 1.09 21.53
CA MET A 150 5.21 -0.12 20.69
C MET A 150 5.85 -1.28 21.43
N LEU A 151 5.18 -2.43 21.39
CA LEU A 151 5.69 -3.69 21.93
C LEU A 151 5.96 -4.66 20.79
N GLU A 152 7.21 -5.06 20.62
CA GLU A 152 7.62 -6.04 19.62
C GLU A 152 8.68 -6.99 20.20
N GLY A 153 8.48 -8.31 20.03
CA GLY A 153 9.45 -9.32 20.43
C GLY A 153 9.87 -9.27 21.89
N GLY A 154 8.99 -8.80 22.78
CA GLY A 154 9.26 -8.63 24.22
C GLY A 154 10.06 -7.37 24.57
N LYS A 155 10.25 -6.45 23.61
CA LYS A 155 10.82 -5.12 23.83
C LYS A 155 9.73 -4.06 23.74
N THR A 156 9.84 -3.04 24.56
CA THR A 156 8.99 -1.84 24.52
C THR A 156 9.81 -0.67 23.99
N THR A 157 9.26 0.05 23.03
CA THR A 157 9.76 1.37 22.62
C THR A 157 8.70 2.38 23.06
N GLU A 158 9.05 3.19 24.05
CA GLU A 158 8.14 4.16 24.65
C GLU A 158 8.18 5.49 23.90
N ASN A 159 7.06 6.24 23.96
CA ASN A 159 6.94 7.62 23.50
C ASN A 159 7.29 7.82 22.00
N LEU A 160 6.68 7.05 21.14
CA LEU A 160 6.95 7.10 19.70
C LEU A 160 6.68 8.48 19.09
N MET A 161 5.66 9.20 19.53
CA MET A 161 5.35 10.55 19.02
C MET A 161 6.47 11.53 19.34
N GLU A 162 7.05 11.44 20.52
CA GLU A 162 8.18 12.27 20.94
C GLU A 162 9.46 11.86 20.20
N ILE A 163 9.76 10.57 20.11
CA ILE A 163 10.94 10.04 19.40
C ILE A 163 10.95 10.47 17.93
N PHE A 164 9.80 10.44 17.25
CA PHE A 164 9.68 10.85 15.84
C PHE A 164 9.50 12.35 15.64
N GLY A 165 9.60 13.14 16.71
CA GLY A 165 9.58 14.59 16.67
C GLY A 165 8.22 15.23 16.38
N SER A 166 7.13 14.45 16.44
CA SER A 166 5.77 14.97 16.28
C SER A 166 5.24 15.65 17.55
N GLY A 167 5.90 15.40 18.69
CA GLY A 167 5.47 15.84 20.01
C GLY A 167 4.21 15.11 20.51
N ARG A 168 4.09 14.95 21.81
CA ARG A 168 2.93 14.36 22.46
C ARG A 168 1.66 15.15 22.17
N MET A 169 0.50 14.51 22.21
CA MET A 169 -0.79 15.18 22.01
C MET A 169 -1.32 15.69 23.35
N GLU A 170 -1.90 16.88 23.37
CA GLU A 170 -2.51 17.44 24.58
C GLU A 170 -3.79 16.67 24.97
N GLY A 171 -4.00 16.43 26.24
CA GLY A 171 -5.15 15.72 26.81
C GLY A 171 -4.89 14.25 27.01
N LYS A 172 -5.80 13.59 27.76
CA LYS A 172 -5.72 12.16 28.04
C LYS A 172 -6.03 11.34 26.80
N ALA A 173 -5.44 10.17 26.73
CA ALA A 173 -5.65 9.21 25.66
C ALA A 173 -7.12 8.78 25.54
N LYS A 174 -7.64 8.77 24.34
CA LYS A 174 -8.99 8.32 24.03
C LYS A 174 -8.98 7.07 23.16
N LYS A 175 -8.47 7.17 21.94
CA LYS A 175 -8.53 6.07 20.99
C LYS A 175 -7.44 6.15 19.92
N ILE A 176 -6.98 4.99 19.51
CA ILE A 176 -6.16 4.77 18.31
C ILE A 176 -6.91 3.81 17.40
N VAL A 177 -7.00 4.14 16.11
CA VAL A 177 -7.56 3.26 15.09
C VAL A 177 -6.62 3.18 13.90
N PHE A 178 -6.53 1.98 13.31
CA PHE A 178 -5.69 1.70 12.15
C PHE A 178 -6.53 1.64 10.88
N LYS A 179 -6.04 2.26 9.80
CA LYS A 179 -6.61 2.17 8.47
C LYS A 179 -5.55 1.75 7.46
N GLU A 180 -5.78 0.63 6.78
CA GLU A 180 -4.88 0.08 5.77
C GLU A 180 -4.72 1.02 4.55
N ARG A 181 -5.77 1.75 4.18
CA ARG A 181 -5.81 2.60 3.00
C ARG A 181 -6.38 3.98 3.33
N HIS A 182 -5.61 4.77 4.06
CA HIS A 182 -5.95 6.17 4.33
C HIS A 182 -5.68 7.02 3.08
N PRO A 183 -6.71 7.70 2.51
CA PRO A 183 -6.51 8.54 1.34
C PRO A 183 -5.85 9.87 1.72
N GLN A 184 -4.88 10.29 0.93
CA GLN A 184 -4.25 11.61 1.03
C GLN A 184 -3.94 12.16 -0.36
N GLU A 185 -3.82 13.48 -0.46
CA GLU A 185 -3.28 14.16 -1.62
C GLU A 185 -1.78 14.35 -1.46
N VAL A 186 -1.06 14.07 -2.55
CA VAL A 186 0.37 14.33 -2.65
C VAL A 186 0.61 15.20 -3.88
N GLU A 187 1.25 16.33 -3.67
CA GLU A 187 1.68 17.20 -4.77
C GLU A 187 2.97 16.64 -5.39
N ASN A 188 2.95 16.44 -6.69
CA ASN A 188 4.12 16.04 -7.46
C ASN A 188 5.04 17.24 -7.70
N VAL A 189 6.26 16.96 -8.13
CA VAL A 189 7.28 18.00 -8.45
C VAL A 189 6.83 18.96 -9.55
N ASP A 190 5.93 18.55 -10.42
CA ASP A 190 5.34 19.35 -11.51
C ASP A 190 4.11 20.17 -11.08
N GLY A 191 3.75 20.14 -9.79
CA GLY A 191 2.58 20.83 -9.23
C GLY A 191 1.26 20.10 -9.44
N THR A 192 1.26 18.93 -10.06
CA THR A 192 0.06 18.10 -10.15
C THR A 192 -0.22 17.40 -8.83
N VAL A 193 -1.51 17.29 -8.47
CA VAL A 193 -1.93 16.60 -7.26
C VAL A 193 -2.42 15.20 -7.61
N LYS A 194 -1.88 14.20 -6.95
CA LYS A 194 -2.36 12.81 -7.06
C LYS A 194 -2.91 12.32 -5.73
N LYS A 195 -3.88 11.43 -5.81
CA LYS A 195 -4.39 10.71 -4.65
C LYS A 195 -3.53 9.49 -4.38
N GLU A 196 -2.99 9.40 -3.18
CA GLU A 196 -2.28 8.22 -2.69
C GLU A 196 -3.01 7.60 -1.51
N TYR A 197 -2.64 6.35 -1.18
CA TYR A 197 -3.15 5.64 -0.02
C TYR A 197 -1.99 5.20 0.86
N LYS A 198 -2.10 5.50 2.15
CA LYS A 198 -1.12 5.09 3.16
C LYS A 198 -1.77 4.28 4.27
N LYS A 199 -1.00 3.40 4.88
CA LYS A 199 -1.37 2.81 6.18
C LYS A 199 -1.28 3.92 7.22
N ALA A 200 -2.33 4.11 7.99
CA ALA A 200 -2.39 5.23 8.91
C ALA A 200 -3.01 4.86 10.25
N PHE A 201 -2.53 5.50 11.30
CA PHE A 201 -3.21 5.58 12.58
C PHE A 201 -3.94 6.92 12.67
N THR A 202 -5.22 6.88 13.01
CA THR A 202 -5.91 8.06 13.51
C THR A 202 -5.93 7.95 15.03
N ILE A 203 -5.40 8.96 15.70
CA ILE A 203 -5.27 9.00 17.15
C ILE A 203 -6.03 10.21 17.67
N ILE A 204 -6.83 10.00 18.69
CA ILE A 204 -7.55 11.05 19.39
C ILE A 204 -7.20 11.05 20.88
N SER A 205 -7.04 12.24 21.41
CA SER A 205 -7.02 12.54 22.84
C SER A 205 -8.26 13.35 23.24
N GLU A 206 -8.38 13.75 24.51
CA GLU A 206 -9.47 14.63 24.95
C GLU A 206 -9.52 15.99 24.24
N LYS A 207 -8.39 16.43 23.67
CA LYS A 207 -8.23 17.79 23.12
C LYS A 207 -7.68 17.87 21.71
N ASP A 208 -7.19 16.75 21.16
CA ASP A 208 -6.50 16.76 19.88
C ASP A 208 -6.85 15.53 19.03
N MET A 209 -6.65 15.67 17.73
CA MET A 209 -6.79 14.60 16.74
C MET A 209 -5.69 14.72 15.73
N ARG A 210 -4.98 13.63 15.46
CA ARG A 210 -3.92 13.58 14.43
C ARG A 210 -3.98 12.27 13.65
N VAL A 211 -3.49 12.33 12.42
CA VAL A 211 -3.31 11.15 11.57
C VAL A 211 -1.83 10.95 11.32
N TYR A 212 -1.35 9.76 11.60
CA TYR A 212 0.05 9.36 11.47
C TYR A 212 0.22 8.30 10.39
N ASP A 213 1.33 8.35 9.66
CA ASP A 213 1.79 7.24 8.85
C ASP A 213 2.17 6.06 9.77
N ALA A 214 1.46 4.95 9.63
CA ALA A 214 1.67 3.78 10.50
C ALA A 214 3.02 3.08 10.27
N GLN A 215 3.78 3.48 9.27
CA GLN A 215 5.08 2.88 8.96
C GLN A 215 6.24 3.60 9.63
N ASN A 216 6.10 4.89 9.89
CA ASN A 216 7.20 5.71 10.41
C ASN A 216 6.74 6.77 11.43
N MET A 217 5.50 6.72 11.88
CA MET A 217 4.90 7.68 12.83
C MET A 217 5.01 9.17 12.40
N GLY A 218 5.28 9.42 11.12
CA GLY A 218 5.24 10.76 10.56
C GLY A 218 3.82 11.31 10.51
N ILE A 219 3.63 12.60 10.79
CA ILE A 219 2.30 13.21 10.76
C ILE A 219 1.84 13.35 9.30
N LEU A 220 0.68 12.77 9.00
CA LEU A 220 -0.03 12.95 7.73
C LEU A 220 -1.00 14.13 7.81
N LYS A 221 -1.67 14.32 8.96
CA LYS A 221 -2.61 15.41 9.19
C LYS A 221 -2.58 15.86 10.64
N TYR A 222 -2.52 17.14 10.85
CA TYR A 222 -2.89 17.77 12.12
C TYR A 222 -4.40 17.92 12.21
N ARG A 223 -4.93 18.17 13.42
CA ARG A 223 -6.36 18.32 13.68
C ARG A 223 -7.08 19.23 12.69
N ASN A 224 -6.49 20.37 12.35
CA ASN A 224 -7.08 21.35 11.44
C ASN A 224 -7.15 20.83 9.99
N ASP A 225 -6.27 19.92 9.62
CA ASP A 225 -6.24 19.30 8.29
C ASP A 225 -7.20 18.13 8.14
N CYS A 226 -7.76 17.66 9.26
CA CYS A 226 -8.71 16.54 9.28
C CYS A 226 -10.12 16.93 8.82
N PHE A 227 -10.45 18.22 8.75
CA PHE A 227 -11.78 18.72 8.42
C PHE A 227 -11.74 19.70 7.26
N TYR A 228 -12.81 19.78 6.48
CA TYR A 228 -13.04 20.88 5.54
C TYR A 228 -13.44 22.15 6.29
N GLU A 229 -14.27 22.01 7.29
CA GLU A 229 -14.67 23.06 8.22
C GLU A 229 -14.34 22.60 9.64
N ILE A 230 -13.46 23.36 10.30
CA ILE A 230 -12.96 22.98 11.62
C ILE A 230 -14.07 23.19 12.64
N PRO A 231 -14.44 22.17 13.45
CA PRO A 231 -15.42 22.32 14.52
C PRO A 231 -15.01 23.42 15.52
N GLU A 232 -15.96 24.26 15.96
CA GLU A 232 -15.69 25.33 16.92
C GLU A 232 -15.07 24.80 18.23
N ASN A 233 -15.60 23.66 18.70
CA ASN A 233 -15.08 22.95 19.88
C ASN A 233 -14.51 21.61 19.41
N LEU A 234 -13.20 21.56 19.20
CA LEU A 234 -12.55 20.31 18.80
C LEU A 234 -12.28 19.47 20.06
N ARG A 235 -13.30 18.76 20.50
CA ARG A 235 -13.28 17.78 21.57
C ARG A 235 -13.62 16.39 20.99
N PRO A 236 -12.66 15.63 20.51
CA PRO A 236 -12.91 14.32 19.96
C PRO A 236 -13.40 13.39 21.08
N LEU A 237 -14.52 12.73 20.87
CA LEU A 237 -15.07 11.75 21.79
C LEU A 237 -14.78 10.33 21.33
N ASN A 238 -14.95 10.07 20.03
CA ASN A 238 -14.71 8.76 19.43
C ASN A 238 -14.30 8.88 17.98
N VAL A 239 -13.57 7.89 17.49
CA VAL A 239 -13.23 7.70 16.08
C VAL A 239 -13.32 6.22 15.74
N ALA A 240 -13.86 5.91 14.55
CA ALA A 240 -13.83 4.56 14.03
C ALA A 240 -13.52 4.58 12.53
N THR A 241 -13.00 3.47 12.02
CA THR A 241 -12.59 3.34 10.63
C THR A 241 -12.95 1.97 10.08
N GLU A 242 -13.44 1.97 8.86
CA GLU A 242 -13.74 0.80 8.06
C GLU A 242 -13.11 0.95 6.67
N SER A 243 -13.17 -0.10 5.87
CA SER A 243 -12.56 -0.12 4.53
C SER A 243 -13.03 1.04 3.65
N VAL A 244 -14.31 1.41 3.73
CA VAL A 244 -14.97 2.39 2.85
C VAL A 244 -15.36 3.68 3.56
N SER A 245 -15.32 3.75 4.89
CA SER A 245 -15.74 4.91 5.66
C SER A 245 -14.88 5.12 6.90
N ASP A 246 -14.88 6.34 7.35
CA ASP A 246 -14.40 6.72 8.67
C ASP A 246 -15.42 7.63 9.32
N GLU A 247 -15.50 7.57 10.62
CA GLU A 247 -16.37 8.41 11.43
C GLU A 247 -15.59 9.08 12.55
N VAL A 248 -16.04 10.24 12.95
CA VAL A 248 -15.58 10.89 14.17
C VAL A 248 -16.76 11.57 14.87
N ASN A 249 -16.84 11.39 16.18
CA ASN A 249 -17.72 12.14 17.06
C ASN A 249 -16.89 13.25 17.73
N VAL A 250 -17.24 14.50 17.43
CA VAL A 250 -16.61 15.68 18.03
C VAL A 250 -17.66 16.43 18.83
N ASP A 251 -17.50 16.48 20.14
CA ASP A 251 -18.41 17.13 21.10
C ASP A 251 -19.90 16.79 20.90
N GLY A 252 -20.19 15.53 20.54
CA GLY A 252 -21.53 15.03 20.26
C GLY A 252 -22.04 15.30 18.85
N LYS A 253 -21.27 15.98 18.00
CA LYS A 253 -21.53 16.12 16.57
C LYS A 253 -20.84 15.02 15.79
N PHE A 254 -21.55 14.44 14.83
CA PHE A 254 -21.09 13.26 14.11
C PHE A 254 -20.71 13.61 12.68
N TYR A 255 -19.51 13.19 12.27
CA TYR A 255 -18.93 13.45 10.97
C TYR A 255 -18.61 12.13 10.29
N LEU A 256 -18.95 12.04 9.02
CA LEU A 256 -18.58 10.91 8.16
C LEU A 256 -17.61 11.33 7.07
N ARG A 257 -16.73 10.41 6.72
CA ARG A 257 -15.82 10.54 5.58
C ARG A 257 -15.91 9.31 4.69
N SER A 258 -16.23 9.50 3.42
CA SER A 258 -16.15 8.41 2.44
C SER A 258 -14.71 8.20 1.95
N SER A 259 -14.41 7.00 1.49
CA SER A 259 -13.12 6.69 0.84
C SER A 259 -12.86 7.53 -0.42
N GLY A 260 -13.91 8.16 -0.98
CA GLY A 260 -13.81 9.10 -2.10
C GLY A 260 -13.15 10.42 -1.73
N ASN A 261 -13.26 10.85 -0.49
CA ASN A 261 -12.69 12.10 -0.01
C ASN A 261 -11.17 11.98 0.23
N ILE A 262 -10.48 13.11 0.17
CA ILE A 262 -9.03 13.24 0.33
C ILE A 262 -8.57 13.18 1.81
N GLY A 263 -9.20 12.34 2.60
CA GLY A 263 -8.85 12.18 4.00
C GLY A 263 -9.34 13.30 4.92
N LYS A 264 -10.35 14.07 4.52
CA LYS A 264 -10.98 15.10 5.36
C LYS A 264 -12.45 14.76 5.66
N PHE A 265 -12.88 15.07 6.87
CA PHE A 265 -14.27 15.02 7.25
C PHE A 265 -15.02 16.23 6.69
N GLY A 266 -16.27 16.03 6.28
CA GLY A 266 -17.14 17.08 5.78
C GLY A 266 -17.84 17.87 6.88
N TYR A 267 -19.07 18.31 6.61
CA TYR A 267 -19.95 18.91 7.61
C TYR A 267 -20.49 17.87 8.56
N PRO A 268 -20.90 18.27 9.79
CA PRO A 268 -21.63 17.36 10.68
C PRO A 268 -22.92 16.88 10.02
N MET A 269 -23.32 15.66 10.34
CA MET A 269 -24.62 15.17 9.91
C MET A 269 -25.73 15.96 10.57
N MET A 270 -26.89 16.01 9.91
CA MET A 270 -28.10 16.58 10.49
C MET A 270 -28.83 15.54 11.34
N GLY A 271 -29.53 15.98 12.35
CA GLY A 271 -30.47 15.18 13.11
C GLY A 271 -31.62 14.63 12.25
N ILE A 272 -32.43 13.77 12.83
CA ILE A 272 -33.62 13.20 12.15
C ILE A 272 -34.58 14.28 11.68
N ASP A 273 -34.70 15.36 12.44
CA ASP A 273 -35.53 16.53 12.13
C ASP A 273 -34.91 17.47 11.09
N GLY A 274 -33.69 17.19 10.64
CA GLY A 274 -32.96 18.02 9.69
C GLY A 274 -32.29 19.24 10.34
N THR A 275 -32.16 19.27 11.65
CA THR A 275 -31.43 20.32 12.39
C THR A 275 -30.16 19.76 12.99
N GLU A 276 -29.30 20.64 13.48
CA GLU A 276 -28.12 20.24 14.25
C GLU A 276 -28.39 20.10 15.75
N ASN A 277 -29.65 20.15 16.17
CA ASN A 277 -30.03 20.03 17.56
C ASN A 277 -30.10 18.56 18.01
N TYR A 278 -28.96 17.89 17.97
CA TYR A 278 -28.78 16.51 18.45
C TYR A 278 -27.46 16.39 19.21
N ARG A 279 -27.32 15.30 19.94
CA ARG A 279 -26.09 14.91 20.61
C ARG A 279 -25.91 13.40 20.53
N ILE A 280 -24.85 12.96 19.90
CA ILE A 280 -24.50 11.54 19.80
C ILE A 280 -23.66 11.15 21.01
N PHE A 281 -24.03 10.03 21.63
CA PHE A 281 -23.24 9.40 22.70
C PHE A 281 -21.84 9.05 22.21
N GLU A 282 -20.89 8.94 23.15
CA GLU A 282 -19.47 8.75 22.82
C GLU A 282 -19.22 7.51 21.97
N GLU A 283 -19.94 6.42 22.21
CA GLU A 283 -19.73 5.16 21.49
C GLU A 283 -20.81 4.87 20.46
N GLY A 284 -20.40 4.26 19.35
CA GLY A 284 -21.26 3.77 18.28
C GLY A 284 -20.68 2.50 17.65
N VAL A 285 -21.45 1.86 16.81
CA VAL A 285 -21.05 0.66 16.08
C VAL A 285 -21.00 0.98 14.60
N LEU A 286 -19.79 1.00 14.05
CA LEU A 286 -19.54 1.10 12.60
C LEU A 286 -19.54 -0.30 11.98
N TYR A 287 -20.39 -0.51 10.99
CA TYR A 287 -20.45 -1.74 10.23
C TYR A 287 -20.61 -1.45 8.74
N SER A 288 -19.58 -1.69 7.97
CA SER A 288 -19.52 -1.42 6.52
C SER A 288 -19.79 0.06 6.22
N GLN A 289 -20.99 0.38 5.70
CA GLN A 289 -21.41 1.73 5.31
C GLN A 289 -22.40 2.34 6.31
N PHE A 290 -22.70 1.63 7.39
CA PHE A 290 -23.67 2.04 8.41
C PHE A 290 -23.00 2.27 9.73
N CYS A 291 -23.41 3.32 10.40
CA CYS A 291 -23.06 3.57 11.79
C CYS A 291 -24.32 3.63 12.65
N TYR A 292 -24.36 2.84 13.72
CA TYR A 292 -25.48 2.79 14.65
C TYR A 292 -25.07 3.50 15.93
N LEU A 293 -25.87 4.47 16.32
CA LEU A 293 -25.55 5.44 17.37
C LEU A 293 -26.72 5.62 18.32
N TRP A 294 -26.41 6.02 19.55
CA TRP A 294 -27.41 6.51 20.50
C TRP A 294 -27.45 8.04 20.45
N GLU A 295 -28.64 8.60 20.17
CA GLU A 295 -28.88 10.03 20.17
C GLU A 295 -29.50 10.40 21.53
N GLU A 296 -28.81 11.27 22.30
CA GLU A 296 -29.11 11.55 23.71
C GLU A 296 -30.30 12.50 23.88
N VAL A 297 -30.56 13.42 22.94
CA VAL A 297 -31.62 14.42 23.06
C VAL A 297 -33.00 13.78 22.93
N THR A 298 -33.16 12.91 21.94
CA THR A 298 -34.44 12.19 21.73
C THR A 298 -34.50 10.86 22.48
N GLY A 299 -33.35 10.35 22.96
CA GLY A 299 -33.28 9.05 23.59
C GLY A 299 -33.56 7.90 22.62
N SER A 300 -33.05 7.98 21.40
CA SER A 300 -33.34 7.04 20.33
C SER A 300 -32.08 6.45 19.72
N PHE A 301 -32.17 5.21 19.25
CA PHE A 301 -31.16 4.68 18.32
C PHE A 301 -31.38 5.30 16.94
N VAL A 302 -30.29 5.78 16.39
CA VAL A 302 -30.25 6.34 15.04
C VAL A 302 -29.19 5.63 14.23
N HIS A 303 -29.31 5.66 12.91
CA HIS A 303 -28.25 5.19 12.05
C HIS A 303 -27.85 6.23 11.02
N ALA A 304 -26.55 6.31 10.77
CA ALA A 304 -25.96 7.07 9.69
C ALA A 304 -25.62 6.11 8.54
N TYR A 305 -25.85 6.55 7.32
CA TYR A 305 -25.41 5.84 6.11
C TYR A 305 -24.49 6.75 5.29
N MET A 306 -23.40 6.18 4.78
CA MET A 306 -22.50 6.89 3.88
C MET A 306 -23.24 7.40 2.64
N GLY A 307 -23.17 8.69 2.44
CA GLY A 307 -23.88 9.36 1.33
C GLY A 307 -25.14 10.10 1.78
N ASN A 308 -25.62 9.86 2.98
CA ASN A 308 -26.66 10.68 3.57
C ASN A 308 -26.07 11.84 4.37
N SER A 309 -26.78 12.97 4.38
CA SER A 309 -26.44 14.14 5.20
C SER A 309 -27.21 14.18 6.52
N ARG A 310 -28.06 13.19 6.79
CA ARG A 310 -28.97 13.14 7.93
C ARG A 310 -29.09 11.73 8.48
N PHE A 311 -29.32 11.63 9.79
CA PHE A 311 -29.62 10.37 10.47
C PHE A 311 -31.00 9.83 10.04
N ASN A 312 -31.15 8.52 10.16
CA ASN A 312 -32.40 7.78 10.05
C ASN A 312 -32.67 7.05 11.39
N LEU A 313 -33.96 6.70 11.62
CA LEU A 313 -34.36 5.83 12.73
C LEU A 313 -34.09 4.38 12.42
#